data_ffdc570bdda9299ea81ddf6a88d3af7a
#
_entry.id   ffdc570bdda9299ea81ddf6a88d3af7a
#
_cell.length_a   1.000
_cell.length_b   1.000
_cell.length_c   1.000
_cell.angle_alpha   90.00
_cell.angle_beta   90.00
_cell.angle_gamma   90.00
#
_symmetry.space_group_name_H-M   'P 1'
#
loop_
_entity.id
_entity.type
_entity.pdbx_description
1 polymer ?
#
loop_
_entity_poly.entity_id
_entity_poly.type
_entity_poly.pdbx_seq_one_letter_code
_entity_poly.pdbx_strand_id
1 'polypeptide(L)'
;DNGDARGMEQPALQDDKYTRGVIYKIDQKKMTVEQVWTVGQDLGHAAFSPVTGLTQYQADKNSVVVFYSTAGLSFDLHAGGGAMDAAMPQPLIAEYRWGETEPAVKIRLKDALGYQAFPISVEKAFTKN
;
A
#
# COMPACT_ATOMS: atom_id res chain seq x y z
N ASP A 1 -6.09 -0.22 -1.49
CA ASP A 1 -6.66 -1.50 -1.98
C ASP A 1 -5.64 -2.62 -1.75
N ASN A 2 -5.99 -3.54 -0.88
CA ASN A 2 -5.10 -4.64 -0.47
C ASN A 2 -4.96 -5.74 -1.53
N GLY A 3 -5.90 -5.82 -2.48
CA GLY A 3 -5.81 -6.75 -3.61
C GLY A 3 -6.14 -8.22 -3.30
N ASP A 4 -6.82 -8.49 -2.19
CA ASP A 4 -7.20 -9.84 -1.80
C ASP A 4 -8.24 -10.49 -2.72
N ALA A 5 -9.15 -9.68 -3.22
CA ALA A 5 -10.18 -10.10 -4.17
C ALA A 5 -10.34 -9.03 -5.24
N ARG A 6 -10.66 -9.45 -6.46
CA ARG A 6 -10.91 -8.54 -7.57
C ARG A 6 -12.29 -8.80 -8.13
N GLY A 7 -13.02 -7.70 -8.32
CA GLY A 7 -14.35 -7.78 -8.94
C GLY A 7 -15.41 -8.50 -8.11
N MET A 8 -15.21 -8.64 -6.80
CA MET A 8 -16.14 -9.38 -5.91
C MET A 8 -16.28 -10.88 -6.26
N GLU A 9 -15.42 -11.38 -7.12
CA GLU A 9 -15.37 -12.79 -7.52
C GLU A 9 -14.39 -13.57 -6.64
N GLN A 10 -13.99 -14.73 -7.09
CA GLN A 10 -13.04 -15.58 -6.38
C GLN A 10 -11.75 -14.82 -6.05
N PRO A 11 -11.09 -15.09 -4.90
CA PRO A 11 -9.79 -14.53 -4.63
C PRO A 11 -8.84 -14.79 -5.79
N ALA A 12 -8.08 -13.77 -6.18
CA ALA A 12 -7.02 -13.94 -7.16
C ALA A 12 -6.04 -15.04 -6.69
N LEU A 13 -5.41 -15.74 -7.62
CA LEU A 13 -4.34 -16.67 -7.29
C LEU A 13 -3.24 -15.94 -6.53
N GLN A 14 -2.56 -16.63 -5.62
CA GLN A 14 -1.57 -16.02 -4.72
C GLN A 14 -0.53 -15.18 -5.47
N ASP A 15 -0.01 -15.72 -6.57
CA ASP A 15 1.03 -15.07 -7.36
C ASP A 15 0.52 -13.86 -8.17
N ASP A 16 -0.79 -13.77 -8.38
CA ASP A 16 -1.43 -12.66 -9.10
C ASP A 16 -1.87 -11.52 -8.17
N LYS A 17 -1.74 -11.72 -6.86
CA LYS A 17 -2.11 -10.70 -5.87
C LYS A 17 -1.10 -9.57 -5.83
N TYR A 18 -1.60 -8.36 -5.82
CA TYR A 18 -0.80 -7.17 -5.57
C TYR A 18 -1.62 -6.12 -4.82
N THR A 19 -0.96 -5.35 -3.98
CA THR A 19 -1.54 -4.19 -3.31
C THR A 19 -1.26 -2.94 -4.12
N ARG A 20 -2.22 -2.05 -4.20
CA ARG A 20 -2.08 -0.80 -4.96
C ARG A 20 -2.46 0.43 -4.15
N GLY A 21 -1.70 1.51 -4.34
CA GLY A 21 -2.11 2.85 -4.02
C GLY A 21 -3.01 3.40 -5.11
N VAL A 22 -4.16 3.98 -4.73
CA VAL A 22 -5.13 4.53 -5.68
C VAL A 22 -5.57 5.91 -5.22
N ILE A 23 -5.68 6.83 -6.16
CA ILE A 23 -6.26 8.16 -5.91
C ILE A 23 -7.47 8.35 -6.81
N TYR A 24 -8.56 8.77 -6.20
CA TYR A 24 -9.82 9.07 -6.87
C TYR A 24 -10.13 10.57 -6.81
N LYS A 25 -10.61 11.10 -7.91
CA LYS A 25 -11.24 12.42 -7.97
C LYS A 25 -12.75 12.26 -7.85
N ILE A 26 -13.32 12.95 -6.89
CA ILE A 26 -14.76 12.90 -6.61
C ILE A 26 -15.38 14.23 -7.04
N ASP A 27 -16.36 14.19 -7.96
CA ASP A 27 -17.23 15.32 -8.29
C ASP A 27 -18.57 15.15 -7.57
N GLN A 28 -18.73 15.83 -6.45
CA GLN A 28 -19.93 15.76 -5.64
C GLN A 28 -21.18 16.35 -6.32
N LYS A 29 -20.99 17.28 -7.26
CA LYS A 29 -22.13 17.88 -8.00
C LYS A 29 -22.67 16.92 -9.04
N LYS A 30 -21.78 16.22 -9.73
CA LYS A 30 -22.15 15.23 -10.75
C LYS A 30 -22.34 13.83 -10.20
N MET A 31 -22.01 13.62 -8.91
CA MET A 31 -22.01 12.30 -8.27
C MET A 31 -21.17 11.28 -9.05
N THR A 32 -19.99 11.71 -9.51
CA THR A 32 -19.07 10.86 -10.27
C THR A 32 -17.75 10.67 -9.54
N VAL A 33 -17.13 9.51 -9.75
CA VAL A 33 -15.82 9.16 -9.24
C VAL A 33 -14.93 8.73 -10.41
N GLU A 34 -13.74 9.27 -10.49
CA GLU A 34 -12.74 8.97 -11.50
C GLU A 34 -11.45 8.50 -10.81
N GLN A 35 -10.91 7.36 -11.22
CA GLN A 35 -9.58 6.96 -10.81
C GLN A 35 -8.55 7.75 -11.62
N VAL A 36 -7.82 8.64 -10.95
CA VAL A 36 -6.88 9.54 -11.63
C VAL A 36 -5.44 9.05 -11.57
N TRP A 37 -5.13 8.14 -10.65
CA TRP A 37 -3.78 7.60 -10.52
C TRP A 37 -3.80 6.28 -9.76
N THR A 38 -2.90 5.37 -10.13
CA THR A 38 -2.69 4.09 -9.43
C THR A 38 -1.24 3.62 -9.57
N VAL A 39 -0.71 2.98 -8.52
CA VAL A 39 0.63 2.38 -8.50
C VAL A 39 0.64 1.10 -7.68
N GLY A 40 1.69 0.32 -7.82
CA GLY A 40 1.95 -0.89 -7.03
C GLY A 40 1.76 -2.18 -7.80
N GLN A 41 1.11 -2.16 -8.95
CA GLN A 41 0.95 -3.35 -9.78
C GLN A 41 2.29 -3.93 -10.21
N ASP A 42 3.22 -3.08 -10.62
CA ASP A 42 4.55 -3.48 -11.11
C ASP A 42 5.45 -4.07 -10.01
N LEU A 43 5.10 -3.82 -8.74
CA LEU A 43 5.77 -4.44 -7.60
C LEU A 43 5.30 -5.88 -7.36
N GLY A 44 4.16 -6.25 -7.94
CA GLY A 44 3.60 -7.60 -7.87
C GLY A 44 3.42 -8.12 -6.44
N HIS A 45 3.54 -9.43 -6.30
CA HIS A 45 3.38 -10.12 -5.03
C HIS A 45 4.43 -9.72 -3.97
N ALA A 46 5.61 -9.25 -4.38
CA ALA A 46 6.65 -8.80 -3.43
C ALA A 46 6.23 -7.62 -2.55
N ALA A 47 5.22 -6.83 -2.98
CA ALA A 47 4.62 -5.76 -2.20
C ALA A 47 3.17 -6.08 -1.78
N PHE A 48 2.70 -7.29 -1.99
CA PHE A 48 1.37 -7.69 -1.57
C PHE A 48 1.23 -7.58 -0.06
N SER A 49 0.27 -6.77 0.38
CA SER A 49 -0.01 -6.44 1.78
C SER A 49 -1.49 -6.71 2.06
N PRO A 50 -1.85 -7.93 2.48
CA PRO A 50 -3.24 -8.36 2.61
C PRO A 50 -4.04 -7.58 3.64
N VAL A 51 -3.39 -7.05 4.66
CA VAL A 51 -4.06 -6.28 5.71
C VAL A 51 -3.33 -4.96 5.96
N THR A 52 -4.12 -3.94 6.27
CA THR A 52 -3.64 -2.60 6.60
C THR A 52 -2.80 -1.94 5.50
N GLY A 53 -2.42 -0.72 5.69
CA GLY A 53 -1.64 0.07 4.74
C GLY A 53 -2.09 1.53 4.71
N LEU A 54 -1.38 2.33 3.93
CA LEU A 54 -1.68 3.74 3.76
C LEU A 54 -1.33 4.18 2.34
N THR A 55 -2.13 5.06 1.77
CA THR A 55 -1.78 5.85 0.60
C THR A 55 -2.01 7.31 0.94
N GLN A 56 -0.97 8.12 0.90
CA GLN A 56 -1.04 9.53 1.27
C GLN A 56 -0.35 10.42 0.24
N TYR A 57 -1.11 11.40 -0.27
CA TYR A 57 -0.55 12.46 -1.10
C TYR A 57 0.13 13.53 -0.24
N GLN A 58 1.31 13.94 -0.63
CA GLN A 58 2.10 15.01 -0.03
C GLN A 58 2.13 16.21 -0.97
N ALA A 59 1.31 17.22 -0.66
CA ALA A 59 1.14 18.38 -1.53
C ALA A 59 2.41 19.25 -1.64
N ASP A 60 3.20 19.33 -0.58
CA ASP A 60 4.44 20.10 -0.52
C ASP A 60 5.55 19.53 -1.42
N LYS A 61 5.50 18.22 -1.69
CA LYS A 61 6.49 17.53 -2.52
C LYS A 61 5.94 17.06 -3.87
N ASN A 62 4.63 17.20 -4.06
CA ASN A 62 3.92 16.61 -5.20
C ASN A 62 4.25 15.12 -5.37
N SER A 63 4.19 14.39 -4.28
CA SER A 63 4.49 12.96 -4.22
C SER A 63 3.39 12.18 -3.50
N VAL A 64 3.41 10.86 -3.65
CA VAL A 64 2.50 9.95 -2.97
C VAL A 64 3.32 8.89 -2.23
N VAL A 65 3.09 8.76 -0.94
CA VAL A 65 3.64 7.66 -0.14
C VAL A 65 2.62 6.55 -0.07
N VAL A 66 3.05 5.34 -0.40
CA VAL A 66 2.29 4.11 -0.22
C VAL A 66 3.03 3.23 0.78
N PHE A 67 2.32 2.80 1.80
CA PHE A 67 2.84 1.89 2.81
C PHE A 67 2.19 0.52 2.67
N TYR A 68 2.98 -0.46 2.29
CA TYR A 68 2.63 -1.87 2.19
C TYR A 68 2.99 -2.54 3.52
N SER A 69 2.11 -2.42 4.49
CA SER A 69 2.41 -2.64 5.91
C SER A 69 2.70 -4.08 6.29
N THR A 70 2.16 -5.02 5.54
CA THR A 70 2.31 -6.46 5.76
C THR A 70 2.87 -7.17 4.54
N ALA A 71 3.65 -6.46 3.71
CA ALA A 71 4.28 -7.05 2.54
C ALA A 71 5.10 -8.29 2.92
N GLY A 72 4.94 -9.36 2.15
CA GLY A 72 5.56 -10.66 2.42
C GLY A 72 4.82 -11.55 3.43
N LEU A 73 3.70 -11.06 3.99
CA LEU A 73 2.80 -11.90 4.77
C LEU A 73 1.97 -12.75 3.80
N SER A 74 2.03 -14.07 3.94
CA SER A 74 1.12 -14.96 3.24
C SER A 74 0.02 -15.46 4.15
N PHE A 75 -1.23 -15.45 3.64
CA PHE A 75 -2.34 -16.14 4.27
C PHE A 75 -2.68 -17.36 3.41
N ASP A 76 -2.55 -18.53 3.98
CA ASP A 76 -3.17 -19.70 3.37
C ASP A 76 -4.61 -19.84 3.87
N LEU A 77 -5.53 -19.28 3.11
CA LEU A 77 -6.97 -19.38 3.39
C LEU A 77 -7.49 -20.82 3.24
N HIS A 78 -6.74 -21.71 2.60
CA HIS A 78 -7.11 -23.10 2.38
C HIS A 78 -6.66 -24.01 3.52
N ALA A 79 -5.72 -23.59 4.35
CA ALA A 79 -5.23 -24.38 5.50
C ALA A 79 -6.18 -24.37 6.71
N GLY A 80 -7.43 -23.99 6.52
CA GLY A 80 -8.50 -24.19 7.51
C GLY A 80 -8.31 -23.44 8.82
N GLY A 81 -8.00 -22.14 8.75
CA GLY A 81 -7.98 -21.37 9.99
C GLY A 81 -7.02 -20.19 10.04
N GLY A 82 -6.64 -19.62 8.92
CA GLY A 82 -5.87 -18.38 8.91
C GLY A 82 -4.49 -18.53 9.55
N ALA A 83 -3.83 -19.66 9.32
CA ALA A 83 -2.44 -19.80 9.68
C ALA A 83 -1.64 -18.75 8.93
N MET A 84 -1.16 -17.75 9.65
CA MET A 84 -0.11 -16.88 9.15
C MET A 84 1.12 -17.76 8.98
N ASP A 85 1.62 -17.89 7.77
CA ASP A 85 2.91 -18.53 7.57
C ASP A 85 3.93 -17.79 8.44
N ALA A 86 4.82 -18.54 9.07
CA ALA A 86 5.71 -18.04 10.13
C ALA A 86 6.76 -17.02 9.65
N ALA A 87 6.76 -16.67 8.38
CA ALA A 87 7.64 -15.62 7.86
C ALA A 87 7.18 -14.26 8.34
N MET A 88 8.03 -13.58 9.09
CA MET A 88 7.79 -12.19 9.49
C MET A 88 7.61 -11.30 8.26
N PRO A 89 6.59 -10.45 8.25
CA PRO A 89 6.40 -9.51 7.15
C PRO A 89 7.58 -8.55 7.01
N GLN A 90 7.73 -8.03 5.82
CA GLN A 90 8.76 -7.05 5.50
C GLN A 90 8.11 -5.80 4.92
N PRO A 91 7.55 -4.94 5.78
CA PRO A 91 6.85 -3.75 5.33
C PRO A 91 7.68 -2.93 4.35
N LEU A 92 7.01 -2.40 3.33
CA LEU A 92 7.62 -1.57 2.31
C LEU A 92 6.97 -0.19 2.32
N ILE A 93 7.78 0.85 2.48
CA ILE A 93 7.39 2.24 2.24
C ILE A 93 7.91 2.60 0.85
N ALA A 94 7.02 3.05 -0.02
CA ALA A 94 7.38 3.51 -1.36
C ALA A 94 6.87 4.94 -1.58
N GLU A 95 7.73 5.84 -2.02
CA GLU A 95 7.38 7.20 -2.40
C GLU A 95 7.48 7.36 -3.92
N TYR A 96 6.40 7.81 -4.52
CA TYR A 96 6.26 8.03 -5.96
C TYR A 96 6.11 9.52 -6.23
N ARG A 97 6.76 10.03 -7.26
CA ARG A 97 6.40 11.35 -7.78
C ARG A 97 5.03 11.28 -8.43
N TRP A 98 4.27 12.34 -8.32
CA TRP A 98 2.94 12.38 -8.93
C TRP A 98 2.99 12.11 -10.43
N GLY A 99 2.19 11.15 -10.88
CA GLY A 99 2.12 10.74 -12.28
C GLY A 99 3.13 9.66 -12.70
N GLU A 100 4.09 9.31 -11.83
CA GLU A 100 5.05 8.22 -12.09
C GLU A 100 4.57 6.90 -11.47
N THR A 101 4.91 5.77 -12.09
CA THR A 101 4.59 4.43 -11.59
C THR A 101 5.79 3.76 -10.90
N GLU A 102 7.00 4.23 -11.21
CA GLU A 102 8.21 3.79 -10.54
C GLU A 102 8.46 4.57 -9.25
N PRO A 103 8.70 3.92 -8.12
CA PRO A 103 8.98 4.62 -6.87
C PRO A 103 10.35 5.30 -6.91
N ALA A 104 10.38 6.59 -6.54
CA ALA A 104 11.62 7.34 -6.38
C ALA A 104 12.41 6.89 -5.13
N VAL A 105 11.71 6.42 -4.11
CA VAL A 105 12.30 5.90 -2.86
C VAL A 105 11.58 4.63 -2.44
N LYS A 106 12.35 3.62 -2.03
CA LYS A 106 11.85 2.39 -1.40
C LYS A 106 12.60 2.13 -0.10
N ILE A 107 11.88 1.95 0.99
CA ILE A 107 12.44 1.57 2.30
C ILE A 107 11.76 0.29 2.73
N ARG A 108 12.52 -0.80 2.85
CA ARG A 108 12.03 -2.07 3.36
C ARG A 108 12.47 -2.27 4.80
N LEU A 109 11.51 -2.51 5.67
CA LEU A 109 11.76 -2.87 7.06
C LEU A 109 11.88 -4.39 7.15
N LYS A 110 12.88 -4.88 7.86
CA LYS A 110 13.07 -6.32 8.08
C LYS A 110 12.50 -6.72 9.42
N ASP A 111 11.93 -7.92 9.47
CA ASP A 111 11.44 -8.54 10.70
C ASP A 111 10.53 -7.61 11.53
N ALA A 112 9.61 -6.93 10.86
CA ALA A 112 8.72 -5.95 11.46
C ALA A 112 7.28 -6.17 11.01
N LEU A 113 6.35 -5.84 11.87
CA LEU A 113 4.93 -5.74 11.55
C LEU A 113 4.56 -4.27 11.52
N GLY A 114 4.04 -3.80 10.39
CA GLY A 114 3.55 -2.43 10.25
C GLY A 114 2.02 -2.37 10.29
N TYR A 115 1.49 -1.27 10.82
CA TYR A 115 0.06 -0.96 10.72
C TYR A 115 -0.16 0.27 9.84
N GLN A 116 0.48 1.37 10.18
CA GLN A 116 0.48 2.62 9.42
C GLN A 116 1.84 3.30 9.51
N ALA A 117 2.19 4.07 8.48
CA ALA A 117 3.37 4.94 8.46
C ALA A 117 2.97 6.29 7.86
N PHE A 118 3.14 7.35 8.62
CA PHE A 118 2.84 8.71 8.18
C PHE A 118 4.14 9.48 7.96
N PRO A 119 4.32 10.12 6.80
CA PRO A 119 5.41 11.07 6.64
C PRO A 119 5.17 12.29 7.55
N ILE A 120 6.18 12.65 8.29
CA ILE A 120 6.19 13.85 9.13
C ILE A 120 7.34 14.77 8.73
N SER A 121 7.15 16.08 8.83
CA SER A 121 8.25 17.02 8.70
C SER A 121 9.16 16.90 9.92
N VAL A 122 10.47 16.76 9.69
CA VAL A 122 11.48 16.74 10.76
C VAL A 122 11.41 18.02 11.60
N GLU A 123 11.20 19.17 10.98
CA GLU A 123 11.04 20.45 11.66
C GLU A 123 9.84 20.44 12.62
N LYS A 124 8.70 19.89 12.18
CA LYS A 124 7.51 19.77 13.03
C LYS A 124 7.67 18.74 14.15
N ALA A 125 8.44 17.68 13.90
CA ALA A 125 8.66 16.61 14.87
C ALA A 125 9.51 17.08 16.07
N PHE A 126 10.35 18.08 15.88
CA PHE A 126 11.31 18.56 16.88
C PHE A 126 11.11 20.02 17.30
N THR A 127 10.02 20.69 16.90
CA THR A 127 9.66 21.99 17.47
C THR A 127 9.36 21.82 18.95
N LYS A 128 10.18 22.48 19.78
CA LYS A 128 9.84 22.65 21.20
C LYS A 128 8.60 23.56 21.28
N ASN A 129 7.55 23.08 21.93
CA ASN A 129 6.44 23.93 22.38
C ASN A 129 6.96 24.98 23.36
#